data_ba5b88d15ee8f204e3b22ca19807d23a
#
_entry.id   ba5b88d15ee8f204e3b22ca19807d23a
#
_cell.length_a   1.000
_cell.length_b   1.000
_cell.length_c   1.000
_cell.angle_alpha   90.00
_cell.angle_beta   90.00
_cell.angle_gamma   90.00
#
_symmetry.space_group_name_H-M   'P 1'
#
loop_
_entity.id
_entity.type
_entity.pdbx_description
1 polymer ?
#
loop_
_entity_poly.entity_id
_entity_poly.type
_entity_poly.pdbx_seq_one_letter_code
_entity_poly.pdbx_strand_id
1 'polypeptide(L)'
;LAPSQAGAVELYDASEALQQAAHSAVLAYVDVNAAAIDHLVGLAGRQRMLSQRMAKFYFYRSWGLYDAPAEIELRFSRAHFTAVLIQIEKSPLVSTQVRAALAQLRREWEPYQQVLFASRDPVKMRMNAARVARLSERVLAATENLVTQLAAPSQRAPS
;
A
#
# COMPACT_ATOMS: atom_id res chain seq x y z
N LEU A 1 -4.55 8.66 28.79
CA LEU A 1 -5.92 8.40 28.35
C LEU A 1 -5.90 7.22 27.39
N ALA A 2 -6.60 6.14 27.76
CA ALA A 2 -6.75 5.01 26.83
C ALA A 2 -7.56 5.46 25.61
N PRO A 3 -7.14 5.11 24.37
CA PRO A 3 -7.91 5.45 23.19
C PRO A 3 -9.29 4.78 23.25
N SER A 4 -10.36 5.56 23.07
CA SER A 4 -11.71 5.04 23.04
C SER A 4 -12.00 4.36 21.69
N GLN A 5 -12.82 3.31 21.71
CA GLN A 5 -13.25 2.62 20.48
C GLN A 5 -13.99 3.58 19.53
N ALA A 6 -14.81 4.50 20.06
CA ALA A 6 -15.49 5.53 19.26
C ALA A 6 -14.49 6.50 18.61
N GLY A 7 -13.48 6.96 19.33
CA GLY A 7 -12.44 7.82 18.77
C GLY A 7 -11.60 7.13 17.68
N ALA A 8 -11.40 5.80 17.81
CA ALA A 8 -10.73 5.01 16.79
C ALA A 8 -11.55 4.90 15.50
N VAL A 9 -12.89 4.80 15.61
CA VAL A 9 -13.80 4.80 14.45
C VAL A 9 -13.78 6.14 13.73
N GLU A 10 -13.93 7.23 14.49
CA GLU A 10 -13.91 8.59 13.91
C GLU A 10 -12.59 8.88 13.20
N LEU A 11 -11.47 8.49 13.79
CA LEU A 11 -10.15 8.64 13.16
C LEU A 11 -10.04 7.79 11.88
N TYR A 12 -10.58 6.58 11.90
CA TYR A 12 -10.64 5.71 10.73
C TYR A 12 -11.44 6.36 9.60
N ASP A 13 -12.67 6.79 9.88
CA ASP A 13 -13.56 7.38 8.88
C ASP A 13 -12.95 8.66 8.29
N ALA A 14 -12.36 9.52 9.13
CA ALA A 14 -11.67 10.72 8.69
C ALA A 14 -10.44 10.41 7.82
N SER A 15 -9.67 9.38 8.19
CA SER A 15 -8.51 8.89 7.41
C SER A 15 -8.94 8.36 6.04
N GLU A 16 -10.02 7.58 5.98
CA GLU A 16 -10.57 7.05 4.72
C GLU A 16 -11.09 8.18 3.81
N ALA A 17 -11.83 9.13 4.36
CA ALA A 17 -12.34 10.27 3.62
C ALA A 17 -11.20 11.13 3.04
N LEU A 18 -10.14 11.37 3.82
CA LEU A 18 -8.96 12.10 3.37
C LEU A 18 -8.22 11.36 2.26
N GLN A 19 -8.05 10.05 2.39
CA GLN A 19 -7.42 9.22 1.36
C GLN A 19 -8.21 9.22 0.05
N GLN A 20 -9.53 9.14 0.11
CA GLN A 20 -10.41 9.22 -1.06
C GLN A 20 -10.35 10.60 -1.72
N ALA A 21 -10.39 11.67 -0.94
CA ALA A 21 -10.28 13.04 -1.44
C ALA A 21 -8.93 13.30 -2.11
N ALA A 22 -7.84 12.86 -1.49
CA ALA A 22 -6.49 12.98 -2.05
C ALA A 22 -6.36 12.20 -3.37
N HIS A 23 -6.91 10.99 -3.44
CA HIS A 23 -6.92 10.20 -4.66
C HIS A 23 -7.71 10.87 -5.79
N SER A 24 -8.89 11.41 -5.49
CA SER A 24 -9.73 12.13 -6.46
C SER A 24 -9.03 13.40 -6.97
N ALA A 25 -8.33 14.13 -6.10
CA ALA A 25 -7.59 15.33 -6.48
C ALA A 25 -6.43 14.99 -7.45
N VAL A 26 -5.68 13.90 -7.20
CA VAL A 26 -4.63 13.43 -8.12
C VAL A 26 -5.21 13.10 -9.49
N LEU A 27 -6.34 12.41 -9.56
CA LEU A 27 -7.00 12.08 -10.83
C LEU A 27 -7.45 13.32 -11.60
N ALA A 28 -7.86 14.38 -10.93
CA ALA A 28 -8.33 15.63 -11.55
C ALA A 28 -7.21 16.43 -12.23
N TYR A 29 -5.95 16.20 -11.85
CA TYR A 29 -4.78 16.92 -12.42
C TYR A 29 -4.02 16.14 -13.50
N VAL A 30 -4.53 14.99 -13.96
CA VAL A 30 -3.85 14.18 -14.98
C VAL A 30 -3.93 14.88 -16.34
N ASP A 31 -2.79 15.31 -16.85
CA ASP A 31 -2.64 15.77 -18.25
C ASP A 31 -2.71 14.56 -19.18
N VAL A 32 -3.58 14.63 -20.18
CA VAL A 32 -3.80 13.56 -21.16
C VAL A 32 -2.52 13.17 -21.90
N ASN A 33 -1.62 14.11 -22.12
CA ASN A 33 -0.36 13.90 -22.86
C ASN A 33 0.75 13.23 -22.01
N ALA A 34 0.66 13.32 -20.68
CA ALA A 34 1.55 12.63 -19.75
C ALA A 34 0.87 11.40 -19.11
N ALA A 35 -0.33 11.09 -19.56
CA ALA A 35 -1.28 10.21 -18.89
C ALA A 35 -0.74 8.81 -18.55
N ALA A 36 0.08 8.22 -19.40
CA ALA A 36 0.54 6.85 -19.20
C ALA A 36 1.53 6.73 -18.02
N ILE A 37 2.51 7.63 -17.93
CA ILE A 37 3.49 7.64 -16.82
C ILE A 37 2.83 8.15 -15.55
N ASP A 38 2.05 9.20 -15.61
CA ASP A 38 1.34 9.74 -14.46
C ASP A 38 0.33 8.74 -13.90
N HIS A 39 -0.29 7.93 -14.76
CA HIS A 39 -1.12 6.80 -14.32
C HIS A 39 -0.31 5.77 -13.52
N LEU A 40 0.88 5.37 -13.99
CA LEU A 40 1.76 4.45 -13.26
C LEU A 40 2.24 5.04 -11.94
N VAL A 41 2.56 6.32 -11.88
CA VAL A 41 2.90 7.04 -10.64
C VAL A 41 1.72 6.99 -9.66
N GLY A 42 0.51 7.23 -10.14
CA GLY A 42 -0.71 7.12 -9.33
C GLY A 42 -0.94 5.71 -8.78
N LEU A 43 -0.72 4.67 -9.60
CA LEU A 43 -0.80 3.28 -9.18
C LEU A 43 0.25 2.95 -8.12
N ALA A 44 1.49 3.39 -8.28
CA ALA A 44 2.56 3.19 -7.31
C ALA A 44 2.28 3.92 -6.00
N GLY A 45 1.76 5.15 -6.05
CA GLY A 45 1.30 5.89 -4.88
C GLY A 45 0.19 5.14 -4.12
N ARG A 46 -0.70 4.47 -4.84
CA ARG A 46 -1.74 3.62 -4.25
C ARG A 46 -1.16 2.41 -3.51
N GLN A 47 -0.08 1.82 -4.00
CA GLN A 47 0.64 0.74 -3.32
C GLN A 47 1.13 1.18 -1.94
N ARG A 48 1.65 2.40 -1.83
CA ARG A 48 2.05 3.00 -0.56
C ARG A 48 0.88 3.03 0.43
N MET A 49 -0.27 3.56 0.01
CA MET A 49 -1.48 3.61 0.83
C MET A 49 -1.96 2.22 1.26
N LEU A 50 -2.04 1.27 0.31
CA LEU A 50 -2.51 -0.09 0.58
C LEU A 50 -1.61 -0.84 1.56
N SER A 51 -0.29 -0.66 1.49
CA SER A 51 0.65 -1.29 2.41
C SER A 51 0.43 -0.83 3.86
N GLN A 52 0.22 0.46 4.08
CA GLN A 52 -0.08 1.03 5.40
C GLN A 52 -1.47 0.63 5.89
N ARG A 53 -2.44 0.57 5.00
CA ARG A 53 -3.80 0.12 5.30
C ARG A 53 -3.81 -1.32 5.82
N MET A 54 -3.04 -2.22 5.21
CA MET A 54 -2.93 -3.60 5.67
C MET A 54 -2.35 -3.71 7.09
N ALA A 55 -1.31 -2.95 7.42
CA ALA A 55 -0.77 -2.90 8.78
C ALA A 55 -1.83 -2.40 9.78
N LYS A 56 -2.56 -1.34 9.44
CA LYS A 56 -3.64 -0.79 10.27
C LYS A 56 -4.69 -1.85 10.62
N PHE A 57 -5.20 -2.57 9.64
CA PHE A 57 -6.20 -3.62 9.86
C PHE A 57 -5.66 -4.82 10.61
N TYR A 58 -4.40 -5.18 10.37
CA TYR A 58 -3.73 -6.21 11.16
C TYR A 58 -3.71 -5.83 12.65
N PHE A 59 -3.32 -4.60 12.98
CA PHE A 59 -3.28 -4.15 14.37
C PHE A 59 -4.67 -4.08 15.01
N TYR A 60 -5.70 -3.63 14.30
CA TYR A 60 -7.07 -3.67 14.80
C TYR A 60 -7.50 -5.10 15.16
N ARG A 61 -7.25 -6.05 14.29
CA ARG A 61 -7.56 -7.46 14.56
C ARG A 61 -6.77 -8.02 15.74
N SER A 62 -5.49 -7.70 15.84
CA SER A 62 -4.65 -8.14 16.94
C SER A 62 -5.14 -7.68 18.33
N TRP A 63 -5.90 -6.58 18.34
CA TRP A 63 -6.52 -6.03 19.55
C TRP A 63 -8.00 -6.42 19.71
N GLY A 64 -8.50 -7.28 18.84
CA GLY A 64 -9.92 -7.70 18.85
C GLY A 64 -10.90 -6.59 18.43
N LEU A 65 -10.41 -5.57 17.72
CA LEU A 65 -11.22 -4.48 17.20
C LEU A 65 -11.65 -4.79 15.75
N TYR A 66 -12.94 -4.67 15.46
CA TYR A 66 -13.50 -4.84 14.10
C TYR A 66 -13.04 -6.13 13.39
N ASP A 67 -13.06 -7.27 14.07
CA ASP A 67 -12.44 -8.51 13.56
C ASP A 67 -12.91 -8.87 12.15
N ALA A 68 -14.21 -9.01 11.90
CA ALA A 68 -14.74 -9.38 10.60
C ALA A 68 -14.56 -8.27 9.54
N PRO A 69 -14.91 -6.99 9.77
CA PRO A 69 -14.64 -5.91 8.82
C PRO A 69 -13.16 -5.73 8.52
N ALA A 70 -12.29 -5.80 9.54
CA ALA A 70 -10.86 -5.66 9.37
C ALA A 70 -10.25 -6.82 8.56
N GLU A 71 -10.74 -8.05 8.72
CA GLU A 71 -10.31 -9.18 7.92
C GLU A 71 -10.68 -9.00 6.44
N ILE A 72 -11.90 -8.56 6.16
CA ILE A 72 -12.37 -8.30 4.79
C ILE A 72 -11.50 -7.24 4.12
N GLU A 73 -11.26 -6.12 4.82
CA GLU A 73 -10.43 -5.03 4.31
C GLU A 73 -8.97 -5.44 4.10
N LEU A 74 -8.42 -6.25 5.00
CA LEU A 74 -7.07 -6.77 4.88
C LEU A 74 -6.93 -7.65 3.61
N ARG A 75 -7.88 -8.54 3.37
CA ARG A 75 -7.91 -9.41 2.18
C ARG A 75 -8.12 -8.62 0.89
N PHE A 76 -9.03 -7.65 0.92
CA PHE A 76 -9.29 -6.77 -0.20
C PHE A 76 -8.06 -5.94 -0.56
N SER A 77 -7.40 -5.36 0.43
CA SER A 77 -6.17 -4.57 0.25
C SER A 77 -5.03 -5.41 -0.33
N ARG A 78 -4.89 -6.67 0.11
CA ARG A 78 -3.90 -7.60 -0.47
C ARG A 78 -4.18 -7.89 -1.94
N ALA A 79 -5.41 -8.24 -2.27
CA ALA A 79 -5.79 -8.53 -3.65
C ALA A 79 -5.56 -7.32 -4.56
N HIS A 80 -5.90 -6.14 -4.08
CA HIS A 80 -5.71 -4.89 -4.79
C HIS A 80 -4.23 -4.55 -4.98
N PHE A 81 -3.42 -4.67 -3.91
CA PHE A 81 -1.98 -4.47 -3.97
C PHE A 81 -1.34 -5.39 -5.02
N THR A 82 -1.69 -6.67 -5.01
CA THR A 82 -1.17 -7.66 -5.96
C THR A 82 -1.57 -7.33 -7.39
N ALA A 83 -2.84 -6.97 -7.63
CA ALA A 83 -3.33 -6.62 -8.96
C ALA A 83 -2.64 -5.38 -9.53
N VAL A 84 -2.46 -4.34 -8.72
CA VAL A 84 -1.76 -3.11 -9.13
C VAL A 84 -0.29 -3.38 -9.41
N LEU A 85 0.38 -4.18 -8.57
CA LEU A 85 1.78 -4.55 -8.79
C LEU A 85 1.97 -5.26 -10.14
N ILE A 86 1.11 -6.22 -10.45
CA ILE A 86 1.11 -6.92 -11.74
C ILE A 86 0.85 -5.94 -12.89
N GLN A 87 -0.06 -5.00 -12.73
CA GLN A 87 -0.38 -4.00 -13.76
C GLN A 87 0.84 -3.13 -14.08
N ILE A 88 1.57 -2.66 -13.07
CA ILE A 88 2.80 -1.88 -13.28
C ILE A 88 3.87 -2.74 -13.95
N GLU A 89 4.08 -3.97 -13.49
CA GLU A 89 5.08 -4.90 -14.05
C GLU A 89 4.85 -5.20 -15.54
N LYS A 90 3.59 -5.29 -15.95
CA LYS A 90 3.21 -5.57 -17.35
C LYS A 90 3.30 -4.36 -18.27
N SER A 91 3.48 -3.17 -17.74
CA SER A 91 3.56 -1.97 -18.58
C SER A 91 4.82 -1.99 -19.45
N PRO A 92 4.71 -1.73 -20.77
CA PRO A 92 5.87 -1.61 -21.65
C PRO A 92 6.66 -0.32 -21.42
N LEU A 93 6.12 0.62 -20.64
CA LEU A 93 6.70 1.93 -20.38
C LEU A 93 7.75 1.94 -19.27
N VAL A 94 7.91 0.83 -18.53
CA VAL A 94 8.82 0.79 -17.39
C VAL A 94 10.28 0.63 -17.82
N SER A 95 11.15 1.52 -17.31
CA SER A 95 12.60 1.48 -17.51
C SER A 95 13.27 0.35 -16.74
N THR A 96 14.56 0.12 -16.99
CA THR A 96 15.38 -0.82 -16.22
C THR A 96 15.42 -0.46 -14.73
N GLN A 97 15.51 0.83 -14.39
CA GLN A 97 15.50 1.32 -13.02
C GLN A 97 14.15 1.03 -12.32
N VAL A 98 13.05 1.25 -13.03
CA VAL A 98 11.71 0.90 -12.52
C VAL A 98 11.57 -0.59 -12.32
N ARG A 99 12.09 -1.42 -13.23
CA ARG A 99 12.09 -2.89 -13.07
C ARG A 99 12.88 -3.35 -11.85
N ALA A 100 14.03 -2.72 -11.57
CA ALA A 100 14.81 -2.99 -10.37
C ALA A 100 14.05 -2.61 -9.10
N ALA A 101 13.38 -1.47 -9.09
CA ALA A 101 12.53 -1.03 -7.97
C ALA A 101 11.34 -1.97 -7.74
N LEU A 102 10.70 -2.47 -8.81
CA LEU A 102 9.63 -3.47 -8.74
C LEU A 102 10.13 -4.80 -8.16
N ALA A 103 11.31 -5.26 -8.58
CA ALA A 103 11.92 -6.48 -8.05
C ALA A 103 12.23 -6.34 -6.55
N GLN A 104 12.71 -5.16 -6.11
CA GLN A 104 12.90 -4.86 -4.69
C GLN A 104 11.57 -4.90 -3.94
N LEU A 105 10.54 -4.23 -4.46
CA LEU A 105 9.22 -4.23 -3.84
C LEU A 105 8.67 -5.64 -3.69
N ARG A 106 8.84 -6.51 -4.68
CA ARG A 106 8.47 -7.93 -4.59
C ARG A 106 9.17 -8.66 -3.45
N ARG A 107 10.47 -8.45 -3.29
CA ARG A 107 11.24 -9.07 -2.21
C ARG A 107 10.78 -8.64 -0.82
N GLU A 108 10.35 -7.39 -0.67
CA GLU A 108 9.81 -6.87 0.59
C GLU A 108 8.35 -7.28 0.82
N TRP A 109 7.57 -7.35 -0.24
CA TRP A 109 6.16 -7.71 -0.19
C TRP A 109 5.93 -9.15 0.26
N GLU A 110 6.71 -10.10 -0.24
CA GLU A 110 6.51 -11.52 0.04
C GLU A 110 6.52 -11.85 1.54
N PRO A 111 7.56 -11.51 2.33
CA PRO A 111 7.55 -11.77 3.76
C PRO A 111 6.49 -10.98 4.52
N TYR A 112 6.12 -9.79 4.03
CA TYR A 112 5.09 -8.98 4.63
C TYR A 112 3.71 -9.63 4.49
N GLN A 113 3.31 -10.03 3.29
CA GLN A 113 2.04 -10.73 3.12
C GLN A 113 1.99 -12.06 3.90
N GLN A 114 3.09 -12.78 3.98
CA GLN A 114 3.16 -14.02 4.78
C GLN A 114 2.82 -13.77 6.25
N VAL A 115 3.43 -12.77 6.88
CA VAL A 115 3.16 -12.48 8.30
C VAL A 115 1.76 -11.93 8.54
N LEU A 116 1.23 -11.13 7.62
CA LEU A 116 -0.12 -10.56 7.72
C LEU A 116 -1.21 -11.66 7.77
N PHE A 117 -0.99 -12.78 7.10
CA PHE A 117 -1.96 -13.87 6.95
C PHE A 117 -1.55 -15.17 7.64
N ALA A 118 -0.48 -15.15 8.45
CA ALA A 118 0.04 -16.35 9.11
C ALA A 118 -0.91 -16.92 10.19
N SER A 119 -1.71 -16.07 10.83
CA SER A 119 -2.63 -16.50 11.90
C SER A 119 -3.85 -15.59 11.99
N ARG A 120 -4.95 -16.14 12.48
CA ARG A 120 -6.16 -15.41 12.87
C ARG A 120 -6.31 -15.28 14.38
N ASP A 121 -5.44 -15.94 15.15
CA ASP A 121 -5.43 -15.87 16.60
C ASP A 121 -4.86 -14.52 17.05
N PRO A 122 -5.65 -13.68 17.78
CA PRO A 122 -5.20 -12.36 18.24
C PRO A 122 -3.92 -12.42 19.09
N VAL A 123 -3.72 -13.47 19.88
CA VAL A 123 -2.50 -13.63 20.70
C VAL A 123 -1.27 -13.78 19.79
N LYS A 124 -1.33 -14.68 18.80
CA LYS A 124 -0.25 -14.87 17.83
C LYS A 124 -0.02 -13.64 16.97
N MET A 125 -1.09 -12.94 16.62
CA MET A 125 -0.99 -11.68 15.87
C MET A 125 -0.25 -10.62 16.69
N ARG A 126 -0.55 -10.46 17.97
CA ARG A 126 0.19 -9.54 18.85
C ARG A 126 1.67 -9.90 18.98
N MET A 127 1.99 -11.19 19.05
CA MET A 127 3.39 -11.65 19.10
C MET A 127 4.16 -11.25 17.83
N ASN A 128 3.50 -11.16 16.68
CA ASN A 128 4.09 -10.76 15.41
C ASN A 128 4.00 -9.26 15.14
N ALA A 129 3.40 -8.46 16.01
CA ALA A 129 3.14 -7.03 15.76
C ALA A 129 4.40 -6.23 15.42
N ALA A 130 5.50 -6.43 16.14
CA ALA A 130 6.76 -5.76 15.86
C ALA A 130 7.35 -6.16 14.49
N ARG A 131 7.18 -7.41 14.09
CA ARG A 131 7.61 -7.89 12.76
C ARG A 131 6.77 -7.27 11.66
N VAL A 132 5.45 -7.21 11.84
CA VAL A 132 4.54 -6.54 10.89
C VAL A 132 4.93 -5.07 10.74
N ALA A 133 5.18 -4.36 11.84
CA ALA A 133 5.61 -2.96 11.80
C ALA A 133 6.91 -2.79 10.97
N ARG A 134 7.95 -3.58 11.24
CA ARG A 134 9.22 -3.51 10.49
C ARG A 134 9.05 -3.82 9.01
N LEU A 135 8.27 -4.85 8.67
CA LEU A 135 8.05 -5.23 7.28
C LEU A 135 7.19 -4.20 6.54
N SER A 136 6.22 -3.59 7.20
CA SER A 136 5.43 -2.50 6.61
C SER A 136 6.30 -1.29 6.26
N GLU A 137 7.27 -0.93 7.11
CA GLU A 137 8.23 0.15 6.83
C GLU A 137 9.12 -0.18 5.62
N ARG A 138 9.56 -1.43 5.49
CA ARG A 138 10.36 -1.86 4.34
C ARG A 138 9.56 -1.83 3.04
N VAL A 139 8.32 -2.29 3.06
CA VAL A 139 7.41 -2.19 1.90
C VAL A 139 7.13 -0.73 1.57
N LEU A 140 6.91 0.12 2.58
CA LEU A 140 6.72 1.55 2.38
C LEU A 140 7.93 2.18 1.67
N ALA A 141 9.14 1.93 2.16
CA ALA A 141 10.37 2.46 1.55
C ALA A 141 10.55 1.96 0.10
N ALA A 142 10.23 0.69 -0.17
CA ALA A 142 10.31 0.13 -1.51
C ALA A 142 9.25 0.74 -2.45
N THR A 143 8.04 1.04 -1.97
CA THR A 143 7.02 1.73 -2.76
C THR A 143 7.39 3.19 -3.03
N GLU A 144 7.99 3.88 -2.07
CA GLU A 144 8.49 5.25 -2.25
C GLU A 144 9.61 5.30 -3.29
N ASN A 145 10.53 4.33 -3.26
CA ASN A 145 11.56 4.21 -4.29
C ASN A 145 10.93 3.98 -5.67
N LEU A 146 9.94 3.11 -5.79
CA LEU A 146 9.23 2.86 -7.04
C LEU A 146 8.58 4.15 -7.58
N VAL A 147 7.90 4.93 -6.75
CA VAL A 147 7.33 6.23 -7.13
C VAL A 147 8.42 7.17 -7.62
N THR A 148 9.53 7.26 -6.91
CA THR A 148 10.68 8.11 -7.30
C THR A 148 11.23 7.72 -8.66
N GLN A 149 11.41 6.43 -8.94
CA GLN A 149 11.90 5.96 -10.23
C GLN A 149 10.91 6.21 -11.37
N LEU A 150 9.61 6.02 -11.14
CA LEU A 150 8.57 6.32 -12.12
C LEU A 150 8.44 7.81 -12.42
N ALA A 151 8.63 8.67 -11.43
CA ALA A 151 8.56 10.13 -11.58
C ALA A 151 9.84 10.74 -12.14
N ALA A 152 10.94 9.99 -12.25
CA ALA A 152 12.22 10.50 -12.71
C ALA A 152 12.15 11.06 -14.15
N PRO A 153 12.84 12.16 -14.47
CA PRO A 153 12.86 12.75 -15.82
C PRO A 153 13.33 11.77 -16.90
N SER A 154 14.27 10.86 -16.57
CA SER A 154 14.76 9.82 -17.48
C SER A 154 13.67 8.84 -17.93
N GLN A 155 12.62 8.66 -17.13
CA GLN A 155 11.46 7.82 -17.48
C GLN A 155 10.55 8.51 -18.51
N ARG A 156 10.54 9.85 -18.56
CA ARG A 156 9.70 10.68 -19.43
C ARG A 156 10.39 11.12 -20.71
N ALA A 157 11.71 10.87 -20.83
CA ALA A 157 12.45 11.23 -22.05
C ALA A 157 12.02 10.33 -23.21
N PRO A 158 11.73 10.90 -24.40
CA PRO A 158 11.48 10.08 -25.58
C PRO A 158 12.75 9.29 -25.96
N SER A 159 12.57 8.05 -26.25
CA SER A 159 13.62 7.16 -26.79
C SER A 159 14.00 7.57 -28.22
#